data_8e71032cef11c1c0bea8d682c5636448
#
_entry.id   8e71032cef11c1c0bea8d682c5636448
#
_cell.length_a   1.000
_cell.length_b   1.000
_cell.length_c   1.000
_cell.angle_alpha   90.00
_cell.angle_beta   90.00
_cell.angle_gamma   90.00
#
_symmetry.space_group_name_H-M   'P 1'
#
loop_
_entity.id
_entity.type
_entity.pdbx_description
1 polymer ?
#
loop_
_entity_poly.entity_id
_entity_poly.type
_entity_poly.pdbx_seq_one_letter_code
_entity_poly.pdbx_strand_id
1 'polypeptide(L)'
;MSVAARMREFESALDQRAPPENFLVARIDGRNFTRLTRERHRFKAPFDERFRDLMVIAARHLMDCGFRVRLAYLQSDEISLLLDKNDATFGRSMRKILSLLAAEARASFSVALGAVGAFDCRLSVLPTVDRVVDYFLWRQGDAFRNALNAYCYGMLRDQGGSAEEATAHLRGMASSAKHDLLFA
;
A
#
# COMPACT_ATOMS: atom_id res chain seq x y z
N MET A 1 -4.50 1.55 -44.35
CA MET A 1 -4.70 1.23 -42.92
C MET A 1 -6.03 1.84 -42.49
N SER A 2 -6.90 1.07 -41.83
CA SER A 2 -8.20 1.55 -41.35
C SER A 2 -8.06 2.56 -40.19
N VAL A 3 -9.06 3.43 -39.96
CA VAL A 3 -9.07 4.35 -38.81
C VAL A 3 -8.89 3.59 -37.51
N ALA A 4 -9.58 2.45 -37.34
CA ALA A 4 -9.46 1.60 -36.16
C ALA A 4 -8.03 1.08 -35.94
N ALA A 5 -7.31 0.70 -36.98
CA ALA A 5 -5.93 0.25 -36.87
C ALA A 5 -4.98 1.37 -36.41
N ARG A 6 -5.15 2.59 -36.96
CA ARG A 6 -4.37 3.75 -36.52
C ARG A 6 -4.64 4.13 -35.07
N MET A 7 -5.91 4.12 -34.65
CA MET A 7 -6.24 4.47 -33.26
C MET A 7 -5.71 3.44 -32.26
N ARG A 8 -5.74 2.14 -32.59
CA ARG A 8 -5.13 1.08 -31.76
C ARG A 8 -3.62 1.27 -31.58
N GLU A 9 -2.91 1.75 -32.58
CA GLU A 9 -1.49 2.05 -32.49
C GLU A 9 -1.23 3.10 -31.39
N PHE A 10 -1.99 4.19 -31.37
CA PHE A 10 -1.89 5.22 -30.33
C PHE A 10 -2.34 4.71 -28.95
N GLU A 11 -3.40 3.92 -28.87
CA GLU A 11 -3.90 3.35 -27.62
C GLU A 11 -2.88 2.40 -26.97
N SER A 12 -2.16 1.63 -27.78
CA SER A 12 -1.19 0.63 -27.31
C SER A 12 0.24 1.15 -27.21
N ALA A 13 0.52 2.38 -27.63
CA ALA A 13 1.88 2.94 -27.67
C ALA A 13 2.62 2.91 -26.33
N LEU A 14 1.89 2.98 -25.21
CA LEU A 14 2.43 2.91 -23.84
C LEU A 14 2.11 1.59 -23.12
N ASP A 15 1.66 0.56 -23.84
CA ASP A 15 1.31 -0.72 -23.25
C ASP A 15 2.57 -1.58 -23.03
N GLN A 16 3.14 -1.45 -21.85
CA GLN A 16 4.32 -2.20 -21.42
C GLN A 16 3.92 -3.52 -20.79
N ARG A 17 4.75 -4.56 -20.99
CA ARG A 17 4.62 -5.86 -20.36
C ARG A 17 5.78 -6.09 -19.39
N ALA A 18 5.48 -6.63 -18.22
CA ALA A 18 6.55 -7.06 -17.32
C ALA A 18 7.30 -8.26 -17.94
N PRO A 19 8.65 -8.24 -17.92
CA PRO A 19 9.45 -9.33 -18.49
C PRO A 19 9.09 -10.68 -17.87
N PRO A 20 9.07 -11.77 -18.65
CA PRO A 20 8.95 -13.11 -18.11
C PRO A 20 10.10 -13.39 -17.12
N GLU A 21 9.98 -14.42 -16.31
CA GLU A 21 11.00 -14.85 -15.34
C GLU A 21 11.27 -13.86 -14.18
N ASN A 22 10.67 -12.67 -14.16
CA ASN A 22 10.76 -11.74 -13.03
C ASN A 22 9.58 -11.90 -12.07
N PHE A 23 9.86 -11.73 -10.78
CA PHE A 23 8.84 -11.59 -9.76
C PHE A 23 8.18 -10.22 -9.84
N LEU A 24 6.90 -10.17 -9.57
CA LEU A 24 6.13 -8.92 -9.54
C LEU A 24 5.60 -8.69 -8.14
N VAL A 25 5.88 -7.52 -7.59
CA VAL A 25 5.24 -7.05 -6.37
C VAL A 25 4.42 -5.81 -6.71
N ALA A 26 3.10 -5.92 -6.54
CA ALA A 26 2.19 -4.81 -6.68
C ALA A 26 1.98 -4.15 -5.31
N ARG A 27 2.25 -2.84 -5.19
CA ARG A 27 2.00 -2.04 -4.01
C ARG A 27 0.79 -1.14 -4.24
N ILE A 28 -0.26 -1.41 -3.51
CA ILE A 28 -1.51 -0.66 -3.51
C ILE A 28 -1.51 0.26 -2.30
N ASP A 29 -1.70 1.56 -2.50
CA ASP A 29 -1.53 2.60 -1.48
C ASP A 29 -2.76 3.50 -1.41
N GLY A 30 -3.21 3.79 -0.19
CA GLY A 30 -4.40 4.61 0.06
C GLY A 30 -4.17 6.09 -0.23
N ARG A 31 -4.90 6.63 -1.20
CA ARG A 31 -4.81 8.05 -1.56
C ARG A 31 -5.59 8.92 -0.57
N ASN A 32 -4.92 9.86 0.09
CA ASN A 32 -5.50 10.80 1.07
C ASN A 32 -6.14 10.10 2.29
N PHE A 33 -5.62 8.96 2.71
CA PHE A 33 -6.17 8.18 3.81
C PHE A 33 -5.98 8.86 5.17
N THR A 34 -4.99 9.72 5.35
CA THR A 34 -4.89 10.58 6.54
C THR A 34 -6.18 11.39 6.75
N ARG A 35 -6.71 12.00 5.68
CA ARG A 35 -7.96 12.74 5.75
C ARG A 35 -9.16 11.83 5.96
N LEU A 36 -9.19 10.68 5.29
CA LEU A 36 -10.26 9.70 5.44
C LEU A 36 -10.33 9.18 6.87
N THR A 37 -9.19 8.79 7.45
CA THR A 37 -9.14 8.16 8.77
C THR A 37 -9.34 9.15 9.91
N ARG A 38 -8.70 10.33 9.85
CA ARG A 38 -8.70 11.29 10.95
C ARG A 38 -9.88 12.25 10.92
N GLU A 39 -10.22 12.80 9.75
CA GLU A 39 -11.23 13.85 9.65
C GLU A 39 -12.64 13.28 9.40
N ARG A 40 -12.78 12.35 8.43
CA ARG A 40 -14.10 11.87 8.00
C ARG A 40 -14.66 10.77 8.90
N HIS A 41 -13.87 9.74 9.18
CA HIS A 41 -14.34 8.56 9.93
C HIS A 41 -13.85 8.53 11.38
N ARG A 42 -12.94 9.43 11.76
CA ARG A 42 -12.44 9.61 13.13
C ARG A 42 -11.99 8.28 13.75
N PHE A 43 -11.21 7.50 13.01
CA PHE A 43 -10.59 6.30 13.53
C PHE A 43 -9.60 6.65 14.65
N LYS A 44 -9.49 5.76 15.64
CA LYS A 44 -8.62 5.95 16.80
C LYS A 44 -7.15 6.06 16.35
N ALA A 45 -6.46 7.09 16.83
CA ALA A 45 -5.01 7.20 16.63
C ALA A 45 -4.25 6.44 17.74
N PRO A 46 -3.05 5.92 17.49
CA PRO A 46 -2.39 5.86 16.17
C PRO A 46 -2.92 4.75 15.27
N PHE A 47 -3.60 3.73 15.82
CA PHE A 47 -4.14 2.59 15.09
C PHE A 47 -5.55 2.25 15.58
N ASP A 48 -6.42 1.93 14.60
CA ASP A 48 -7.81 1.53 14.86
C ASP A 48 -8.08 0.15 14.27
N GLU A 49 -8.60 -0.76 15.07
CA GLU A 49 -8.90 -2.13 14.62
C GLU A 49 -9.92 -2.17 13.49
N ARG A 50 -10.90 -1.26 13.50
CA ARG A 50 -11.90 -1.16 12.42
C ARG A 50 -11.25 -0.82 11.08
N PHE A 51 -10.27 0.11 11.09
CA PHE A 51 -9.51 0.44 9.90
C PHE A 51 -8.63 -0.72 9.42
N ARG A 52 -7.94 -1.41 10.37
CA ARG A 52 -7.20 -2.64 10.08
C ARG A 52 -8.10 -3.67 9.40
N ASP A 53 -9.31 -3.90 9.94
CA ASP A 53 -10.22 -4.91 9.43
C ASP A 53 -10.72 -4.57 8.00
N LEU A 54 -10.96 -3.29 7.70
CA LEU A 54 -11.26 -2.83 6.34
C LEU A 54 -10.10 -3.11 5.37
N MET A 55 -8.87 -2.88 5.78
CA MET A 55 -7.69 -3.18 4.96
C MET A 55 -7.49 -4.70 4.79
N VAL A 56 -7.81 -5.50 5.80
CA VAL A 56 -7.79 -6.98 5.71
C VAL A 56 -8.85 -7.46 4.73
N ILE A 57 -10.06 -6.89 4.73
CA ILE A 57 -11.11 -7.22 3.74
C ILE A 57 -10.61 -6.93 2.33
N ALA A 58 -10.02 -5.76 2.10
CA ALA A 58 -9.46 -5.41 0.79
C ALA A 58 -8.34 -6.37 0.37
N ALA A 59 -7.41 -6.70 1.28
CA ALA A 59 -6.32 -7.63 0.99
C ALA A 59 -6.83 -9.05 0.66
N ARG A 60 -7.79 -9.57 1.40
CA ARG A 60 -8.41 -10.88 1.13
C ARG A 60 -9.08 -10.92 -0.24
N HIS A 61 -9.82 -9.87 -0.58
CA HIS A 61 -10.43 -9.73 -1.91
C HIS A 61 -9.36 -9.75 -3.01
N LEU A 62 -8.27 -8.99 -2.83
CA LEU A 62 -7.17 -8.94 -3.79
C LEU A 62 -6.43 -10.28 -3.96
N MET A 63 -6.43 -11.14 -2.95
CA MET A 63 -5.86 -12.48 -3.07
C MET A 63 -6.70 -13.42 -3.93
N ASP A 64 -7.96 -13.08 -4.22
CA ASP A 64 -8.90 -13.90 -4.99
C ASP A 64 -9.53 -13.15 -6.20
N CYS A 65 -8.97 -12.01 -6.59
CA CYS A 65 -9.53 -11.16 -7.66
C CYS A 65 -9.10 -11.55 -9.09
N GLY A 66 -8.64 -12.80 -9.29
CA GLY A 66 -8.25 -13.33 -10.60
C GLY A 66 -6.77 -13.20 -10.96
N PHE A 67 -5.95 -12.63 -10.11
CA PHE A 67 -4.50 -12.73 -10.15
C PHE A 67 -4.02 -13.84 -9.21
N ARG A 68 -2.93 -14.53 -9.58
CA ARG A 68 -2.34 -15.56 -8.71
C ARG A 68 -1.43 -14.92 -7.67
N VAL A 69 -2.01 -14.52 -6.54
CA VAL A 69 -1.28 -13.90 -5.43
C VAL A 69 -0.69 -14.97 -4.50
N ARG A 70 0.58 -14.86 -4.17
CA ARG A 70 1.31 -15.76 -3.25
C ARG A 70 1.39 -15.24 -1.83
N LEU A 71 1.48 -13.93 -1.67
CA LEU A 71 1.63 -13.26 -0.38
C LEU A 71 0.98 -11.89 -0.44
N ALA A 72 0.28 -11.52 0.63
CA ALA A 72 -0.17 -10.15 0.88
C ALA A 72 0.47 -9.66 2.19
N TYR A 73 1.14 -8.51 2.15
CA TYR A 73 1.71 -7.82 3.30
C TYR A 73 1.00 -6.48 3.49
N LEU A 74 0.46 -6.25 4.69
CA LEU A 74 -0.30 -5.05 5.03
C LEU A 74 0.47 -4.19 6.01
N GLN A 75 0.49 -2.89 5.76
CA GLN A 75 0.95 -1.88 6.72
C GLN A 75 0.14 -0.59 6.55
N SER A 76 -0.53 -0.14 7.61
CA SER A 76 -1.40 1.04 7.55
C SER A 76 -2.40 0.95 6.39
N ASP A 77 -2.35 1.87 5.43
CA ASP A 77 -3.17 1.95 4.22
C ASP A 77 -2.47 1.37 2.97
N GLU A 78 -1.40 0.61 3.17
CA GLU A 78 -0.64 -0.03 2.10
C GLU A 78 -0.84 -1.55 2.08
N ILE A 79 -1.02 -2.12 0.90
CA ILE A 79 -1.06 -3.56 0.64
C ILE A 79 0.00 -3.88 -0.42
N SER A 80 0.99 -4.71 -0.08
CA SER A 80 1.97 -5.23 -1.02
C SER A 80 1.65 -6.68 -1.36
N LEU A 81 1.40 -6.97 -2.65
CA LEU A 81 1.06 -8.30 -3.17
C LEU A 81 2.22 -8.89 -3.96
N LEU A 82 2.74 -10.03 -3.54
CA LEU A 82 3.63 -10.85 -4.36
C LEU A 82 2.79 -11.70 -5.31
N LEU A 83 2.89 -11.45 -6.61
CA LEU A 83 2.25 -12.27 -7.62
C LEU A 83 3.08 -13.54 -7.89
N ASP A 84 2.40 -14.62 -8.29
CA ASP A 84 3.08 -15.82 -8.75
C ASP A 84 3.99 -15.48 -9.93
N LYS A 85 5.23 -15.98 -9.90
CA LYS A 85 6.22 -15.75 -10.96
C LYS A 85 5.70 -16.17 -12.34
N ASN A 86 4.91 -17.25 -12.37
CA ASN A 86 4.36 -17.84 -13.59
C ASN A 86 2.94 -17.30 -13.92
N ASP A 87 2.48 -16.26 -13.22
CA ASP A 87 1.21 -15.64 -13.57
C ASP A 87 1.35 -14.87 -14.89
N ALA A 88 0.64 -15.35 -15.90
CA ALA A 88 0.57 -14.74 -17.22
C ALA A 88 -0.75 -13.96 -17.47
N THR A 89 -1.51 -13.71 -16.43
CA THR A 89 -2.79 -13.00 -16.50
C THR A 89 -2.63 -11.70 -17.28
N PHE A 90 -3.53 -11.45 -18.23
CA PHE A 90 -3.48 -10.34 -19.19
C PHE A 90 -2.15 -10.22 -19.96
N GLY A 91 -1.41 -11.33 -20.16
CA GLY A 91 -0.09 -11.34 -20.79
C GLY A 91 0.92 -10.44 -20.07
N ARG A 92 0.80 -10.34 -18.75
CA ARG A 92 1.65 -9.50 -17.88
C ARG A 92 1.63 -8.00 -18.25
N SER A 93 0.53 -7.50 -18.84
CA SER A 93 0.38 -6.07 -19.13
C SER A 93 0.41 -5.25 -17.84
N MET A 94 1.43 -4.38 -17.71
CA MET A 94 1.62 -3.55 -16.51
C MET A 94 0.42 -2.62 -16.29
N ARG A 95 -0.12 -2.03 -17.35
CA ARG A 95 -1.31 -1.17 -17.29
C ARG A 95 -2.52 -1.92 -16.71
N LYS A 96 -2.75 -3.17 -17.16
CA LYS A 96 -3.86 -4.00 -16.65
C LYS A 96 -3.67 -4.36 -15.18
N ILE A 97 -2.47 -4.79 -14.80
CA ILE A 97 -2.16 -5.14 -13.40
C ILE A 97 -2.40 -3.93 -12.50
N LEU A 98 -1.82 -2.77 -12.83
CA LEU A 98 -1.94 -1.54 -12.03
C LEU A 98 -3.39 -1.08 -11.89
N SER A 99 -4.12 -0.98 -13.01
CA SER A 99 -5.48 -0.44 -13.00
C SER A 99 -6.47 -1.36 -12.31
N LEU A 100 -6.38 -2.67 -12.55
CA LEU A 100 -7.33 -3.63 -11.98
C LEU A 100 -7.10 -3.81 -10.48
N LEU A 101 -5.85 -3.98 -10.02
CA LEU A 101 -5.58 -4.13 -8.59
C LEU A 101 -6.00 -2.89 -7.79
N ALA A 102 -5.75 -1.68 -8.32
CA ALA A 102 -6.23 -0.45 -7.68
C ALA A 102 -7.76 -0.36 -7.66
N ALA A 103 -8.44 -0.78 -8.75
CA ALA A 103 -9.90 -0.78 -8.85
C ALA A 103 -10.55 -1.79 -7.90
N GLU A 104 -10.00 -3.01 -7.81
CA GLU A 104 -10.48 -4.07 -6.92
C GLU A 104 -10.30 -3.70 -5.44
N ALA A 105 -9.14 -3.13 -5.07
CA ALA A 105 -8.91 -2.62 -3.72
C ALA A 105 -9.92 -1.52 -3.37
N ARG A 106 -10.14 -0.57 -4.29
CA ARG A 106 -11.12 0.50 -4.11
C ARG A 106 -12.53 -0.05 -3.94
N ALA A 107 -12.94 -0.98 -4.78
CA ALA A 107 -14.28 -1.54 -4.76
C ALA A 107 -14.57 -2.22 -3.42
N SER A 108 -13.73 -3.21 -3.03
CA SER A 108 -13.90 -3.98 -1.80
C SER A 108 -13.82 -3.12 -0.53
N PHE A 109 -12.83 -2.24 -0.45
CA PHE A 109 -12.69 -1.32 0.67
C PHE A 109 -13.87 -0.34 0.80
N SER A 110 -14.31 0.25 -0.33
CA SER A 110 -15.39 1.25 -0.31
C SER A 110 -16.73 0.64 0.07
N VAL A 111 -17.02 -0.57 -0.39
CA VAL A 111 -18.23 -1.31 -0.01
C VAL A 111 -18.22 -1.62 1.50
N ALA A 112 -17.10 -2.11 2.02
CA ALA A 112 -16.96 -2.42 3.44
C ALA A 112 -17.02 -1.18 4.34
N LEU A 113 -16.45 -0.05 3.90
CA LEU A 113 -16.46 1.22 4.64
C LEU A 113 -17.82 1.95 4.54
N GLY A 114 -18.62 1.68 3.51
CA GLY A 114 -19.82 2.47 3.18
C GLY A 114 -19.51 3.88 2.65
N ALA A 115 -18.27 4.13 2.21
CA ALA A 115 -17.81 5.41 1.67
C ALA A 115 -16.65 5.21 0.69
N VAL A 116 -16.40 6.19 -0.16
CA VAL A 116 -15.34 6.09 -1.18
C VAL A 116 -13.96 6.17 -0.55
N GLY A 117 -13.18 5.08 -0.64
CA GLY A 117 -11.72 5.06 -0.53
C GLY A 117 -11.09 5.04 -1.93
N ALA A 118 -9.94 5.65 -2.11
CA ALA A 118 -9.22 5.64 -3.37
C ALA A 118 -7.82 5.07 -3.16
N PHE A 119 -7.37 4.26 -4.12
CA PHE A 119 -6.05 3.64 -4.09
C PHE A 119 -5.30 3.92 -5.38
N ASP A 120 -3.99 4.07 -5.30
CA ASP A 120 -3.09 3.92 -6.43
C ASP A 120 -2.35 2.57 -6.36
N CYS A 121 -1.71 2.19 -7.45
CA CYS A 121 -0.94 0.96 -7.51
C CYS A 121 0.39 1.18 -8.22
N ARG A 122 1.46 0.60 -7.69
CA ARG A 122 2.80 0.60 -8.27
C ARG A 122 3.28 -0.83 -8.43
N LEU A 123 4.10 -1.08 -9.45
CA LEU A 123 4.62 -2.41 -9.73
C LEU A 123 6.15 -2.41 -9.63
N SER A 124 6.69 -3.27 -8.79
CA SER A 124 8.12 -3.57 -8.72
C SER A 124 8.39 -4.86 -9.48
N VAL A 125 9.33 -4.81 -10.43
CA VAL A 125 9.78 -5.94 -11.23
C VAL A 125 11.13 -6.40 -10.67
N LEU A 126 11.17 -7.58 -10.05
CA LEU A 126 12.30 -8.06 -9.26
C LEU A 126 12.91 -9.32 -9.90
N PRO A 127 14.21 -9.32 -10.19
CA PRO A 127 14.82 -10.42 -10.96
C PRO A 127 15.05 -11.69 -10.16
N THR A 128 15.23 -11.62 -8.84
CA THR A 128 15.60 -12.75 -7.99
C THR A 128 14.77 -12.84 -6.72
N VAL A 129 14.78 -14.01 -6.08
CA VAL A 129 14.15 -14.21 -4.76
C VAL A 129 14.77 -13.30 -3.71
N ASP A 130 16.08 -13.08 -3.73
CA ASP A 130 16.75 -12.20 -2.78
C ASP A 130 16.21 -10.77 -2.87
N ARG A 131 15.92 -10.28 -4.09
CA ARG A 131 15.29 -8.96 -4.27
C ARG A 131 13.85 -8.92 -3.78
N VAL A 132 13.14 -10.03 -3.84
CA VAL A 132 11.81 -10.13 -3.21
C VAL A 132 11.94 -10.03 -1.69
N VAL A 133 12.88 -10.75 -1.09
CA VAL A 133 13.17 -10.67 0.35
C VAL A 133 13.56 -9.24 0.75
N ASP A 134 14.51 -8.63 0.03
CA ASP A 134 14.93 -7.24 0.24
C ASP A 134 13.74 -6.26 0.21
N TYR A 135 12.82 -6.47 -0.74
CA TYR A 135 11.62 -5.64 -0.86
C TYR A 135 10.77 -5.71 0.41
N PHE A 136 10.44 -6.91 0.90
CA PHE A 136 9.58 -7.05 2.09
C PHE A 136 10.30 -6.62 3.37
N LEU A 137 11.61 -6.84 3.50
CA LEU A 137 12.42 -6.30 4.60
C LEU A 137 12.42 -4.77 4.59
N TRP A 138 12.54 -4.15 3.41
CA TRP A 138 12.42 -2.69 3.27
C TRP A 138 11.05 -2.18 3.72
N ARG A 139 9.95 -2.85 3.30
CA ARG A 139 8.59 -2.47 3.73
C ARG A 139 8.38 -2.68 5.22
N GLN A 140 8.89 -3.77 5.79
CA GLN A 140 8.82 -4.03 7.23
C GLN A 140 9.57 -2.97 8.03
N GLY A 141 10.77 -2.61 7.60
CA GLY A 141 11.56 -1.54 8.25
C GLY A 141 10.86 -0.18 8.21
N ASP A 142 10.18 0.13 7.10
CA ASP A 142 9.38 1.34 6.97
C ASP A 142 8.15 1.33 7.90
N ALA A 143 7.42 0.21 7.94
CA ALA A 143 6.30 0.01 8.84
C ALA A 143 6.70 0.19 10.31
N PHE A 144 7.84 -0.39 10.71
CA PHE A 144 8.37 -0.25 12.06
C PHE A 144 8.68 1.21 12.41
N ARG A 145 9.38 1.93 11.53
CA ARG A 145 9.70 3.36 11.75
C ARG A 145 8.44 4.21 11.85
N ASN A 146 7.47 3.97 10.99
CA ASN A 146 6.21 4.71 10.97
C ASN A 146 5.36 4.41 12.23
N ALA A 147 5.29 3.16 12.64
CA ALA A 147 4.58 2.75 13.86
C ALA A 147 5.23 3.40 15.10
N LEU A 148 6.54 3.29 15.24
CA LEU A 148 7.29 3.88 16.34
C LEU A 148 7.05 5.39 16.42
N ASN A 149 7.13 6.09 15.29
CA ASN A 149 6.88 7.52 15.22
C ASN A 149 5.43 7.87 15.61
N ALA A 150 4.46 7.08 15.16
CA ALA A 150 3.04 7.30 15.46
C ALA A 150 2.73 7.10 16.96
N TYR A 151 3.33 6.10 17.60
CA TYR A 151 3.18 5.89 19.04
C TYR A 151 3.83 6.99 19.86
N CYS A 152 5.06 7.40 19.55
CA CYS A 152 5.71 8.54 20.22
C CYS A 152 4.89 9.83 20.07
N TYR A 153 4.41 10.09 18.86
CA TYR A 153 3.55 11.25 18.61
C TYR A 153 2.26 11.19 19.44
N GLY A 154 1.58 10.04 19.47
CA GLY A 154 0.38 9.85 20.27
C GLY A 154 0.65 10.10 21.75
N MET A 155 1.69 9.50 22.31
CA MET A 155 2.08 9.68 23.72
C MET A 155 2.34 11.15 24.06
N LEU A 156 3.11 11.88 23.24
CA LEU A 156 3.36 13.31 23.47
C LEU A 156 2.09 14.15 23.41
N ARG A 157 1.16 13.78 22.55
CA ARG A 157 -0.17 14.42 22.48
C ARG A 157 -1.02 14.14 23.72
N ASP A 158 -0.99 12.91 24.22
CA ASP A 158 -1.73 12.49 25.43
C ASP A 158 -1.18 13.16 26.70
N GLN A 159 0.12 13.51 26.69
CA GLN A 159 0.76 14.30 27.75
C GLN A 159 0.43 15.82 27.69
N GLY A 160 -0.42 16.24 26.74
CA GLY A 160 -0.89 17.61 26.60
C GLY A 160 -0.07 18.48 25.65
N GLY A 161 0.96 17.95 25.00
CA GLY A 161 1.72 18.68 23.98
C GLY A 161 0.88 19.03 22.76
N SER A 162 1.12 20.17 22.11
CA SER A 162 0.49 20.54 20.84
C SER A 162 0.97 19.65 19.68
N ALA A 163 0.26 19.68 18.54
CA ALA A 163 0.67 18.96 17.35
C ALA A 163 2.04 19.44 16.82
N GLU A 164 2.29 20.74 16.94
CA GLU A 164 3.55 21.36 16.50
C GLU A 164 4.71 20.95 17.41
N GLU A 165 4.52 21.00 18.73
CA GLU A 165 5.52 20.57 19.72
C GLU A 165 5.86 19.10 19.59
N ALA A 166 4.86 18.20 19.48
CA ALA A 166 5.10 16.78 19.29
C ALA A 166 5.87 16.50 17.99
N THR A 167 5.51 17.19 16.89
CA THR A 167 6.20 17.05 15.61
C THR A 167 7.64 17.57 15.68
N ALA A 168 7.85 18.73 16.31
CA ALA A 168 9.17 19.32 16.47
C ALA A 168 10.07 18.43 17.34
N HIS A 169 9.54 17.87 18.43
CA HIS A 169 10.26 16.98 19.33
C HIS A 169 10.78 15.72 18.63
N LEU A 170 9.96 15.12 17.74
CA LEU A 170 10.32 13.88 17.03
C LEU A 170 11.15 14.11 15.76
N ARG A 171 11.29 15.35 15.31
CA ARG A 171 12.02 15.68 14.09
C ARG A 171 13.51 15.36 14.24
N GLY A 172 14.04 14.51 13.35
CA GLY A 172 15.45 14.11 13.35
C GLY A 172 15.84 13.12 14.46
N MET A 173 14.90 12.72 15.34
CA MET A 173 15.18 11.75 16.39
C MET A 173 15.40 10.35 15.79
N ALA A 174 16.49 9.69 16.20
CA ALA A 174 16.82 8.34 15.79
C ALA A 174 15.78 7.31 16.32
N SER A 175 15.62 6.17 15.62
CA SER A 175 14.67 5.13 16.03
C SER A 175 14.98 4.58 17.43
N SER A 176 16.24 4.43 17.81
CA SER A 176 16.63 4.02 19.17
C SER A 176 16.13 4.99 20.24
N ALA A 177 16.35 6.30 20.04
CA ALA A 177 15.89 7.33 20.97
C ALA A 177 14.34 7.40 21.05
N LYS A 178 13.63 7.15 19.95
CA LYS A 178 12.16 7.03 19.97
C LYS A 178 11.70 5.80 20.73
N HIS A 179 12.43 4.70 20.62
CA HIS A 179 12.15 3.49 21.40
C HIS A 179 12.34 3.77 22.90
N ASP A 180 13.46 4.36 23.29
CA ASP A 180 13.72 4.73 24.67
C ASP A 180 12.64 5.67 25.23
N LEU A 181 12.20 6.64 24.42
CA LEU A 181 11.11 7.55 24.78
C LEU A 181 9.78 6.86 25.10
N LEU A 182 9.48 5.72 24.46
CA LEU A 182 8.23 4.97 24.68
C LEU A 182 8.30 4.03 25.88
N PHE A 183 9.49 3.57 26.27
CA PHE A 183 9.69 2.52 27.27
C PHE A 183 10.49 2.98 28.50
N ALA A 184 10.77 4.29 28.60
CA ALA A 184 11.32 4.92 29.80
C ALA A 184 10.21 5.23 30.81
#